data_d183e1b5c5e517d7d493184de88faa54
#
_entry.id   d183e1b5c5e517d7d493184de88faa54
#
_cell.length_a   1.000
_cell.length_b   1.000
_cell.length_c   1.000
_cell.angle_alpha   90.00
_cell.angle_beta   90.00
_cell.angle_gamma   90.00
#
_symmetry.space_group_name_H-M   'P 1'
#
loop_
_entity.id
_entity.type
_entity.pdbx_description
1 polymer ?
#
loop_
_entity_poly.entity_id
_entity_poly.type
_entity_poly.pdbx_seq_one_letter_code
_entity_poly.pdbx_strand_id
1 'polypeptide(L)'
;MKKIGTGAFADIKFTGDLIIPDAVQVMGEKAFHNAIFTGSLKIGNGLTVIPKDAFLMQPGKSPRDYPFMRGTLTIGENVTRIEERAFEYCGFTGDLIIPDKVETINQYAFRSCYRFSGKLILGEKVSYIEKHAFAGNDQIFPTESMKLSFEEIHCKGVRPPMMTKYAFGGSRISEEPVEDIFLNVPIYVPYYTMDLYKEAIGWKTIASEFKSLESYPK
;
A
#
# COMPACT_ATOMS: atom_id res chain seq x y z
N MET A 1 -14.55 -20.33 11.01
CA MET A 1 -15.22 -19.71 9.82
C MET A 1 -14.22 -19.71 8.69
N LYS A 2 -14.55 -20.28 7.52
CA LYS A 2 -13.62 -20.36 6.36
C LYS A 2 -13.87 -19.24 5.32
N LYS A 3 -14.99 -18.55 5.42
CA LYS A 3 -15.42 -17.55 4.43
C LYS A 3 -16.06 -16.33 5.11
N ILE A 4 -15.69 -15.14 4.64
CA ILE A 4 -16.36 -13.86 4.89
C ILE A 4 -17.04 -13.46 3.59
N GLY A 5 -18.34 -13.18 3.64
CA GLY A 5 -19.13 -12.82 2.44
C GLY A 5 -18.85 -11.40 1.94
N THR A 6 -19.36 -11.10 0.75
CA THR A 6 -19.34 -9.73 0.19
C THR A 6 -20.10 -8.78 1.12
N GLY A 7 -19.49 -7.65 1.47
CA GLY A 7 -20.08 -6.63 2.35
C GLY A 7 -20.43 -7.09 3.76
N ALA A 8 -19.97 -8.27 4.21
CA ALA A 8 -20.44 -8.90 5.44
C ALA A 8 -20.30 -8.03 6.70
N PHE A 9 -19.31 -7.16 6.73
CA PHE A 9 -19.02 -6.23 7.83
C PHE A 9 -18.87 -4.79 7.32
N ALA A 10 -19.56 -4.45 6.22
CA ALA A 10 -19.57 -3.07 5.73
C ALA A 10 -20.26 -2.13 6.75
N ASP A 11 -19.76 -0.91 6.83
CA ASP A 11 -20.28 0.18 7.66
C ASP A 11 -20.37 -0.10 9.18
N ILE A 12 -19.71 -1.17 9.66
CA ILE A 12 -19.66 -1.45 11.10
C ILE A 12 -18.67 -0.54 11.83
N LYS A 13 -18.93 -0.33 13.12
CA LYS A 13 -18.03 0.42 14.02
C LYS A 13 -17.75 -0.39 15.28
N PHE A 14 -16.49 -0.50 15.65
CA PHE A 14 -16.05 -1.15 16.89
C PHE A 14 -14.74 -0.54 17.40
N THR A 15 -14.37 -0.88 18.63
CA THR A 15 -13.09 -0.46 19.24
C THR A 15 -12.12 -1.62 19.27
N GLY A 16 -10.82 -1.31 19.21
CA GLY A 16 -9.76 -2.31 19.27
C GLY A 16 -9.31 -2.79 17.90
N ASP A 17 -8.62 -3.93 17.91
CA ASP A 17 -7.99 -4.53 16.74
C ASP A 17 -8.96 -5.39 15.93
N LEU A 18 -8.78 -5.42 14.62
CA LEU A 18 -9.44 -6.38 13.74
C LEU A 18 -8.46 -7.50 13.38
N ILE A 19 -8.81 -8.73 13.74
CA ILE A 19 -8.04 -9.92 13.40
C ILE A 19 -8.84 -10.80 12.46
N ILE A 20 -8.33 -11.01 11.25
CA ILE A 20 -8.83 -12.02 10.30
C ILE A 20 -8.02 -13.30 10.55
N PRO A 21 -8.65 -14.36 11.12
CA PRO A 21 -7.92 -15.58 11.48
C PRO A 21 -7.37 -16.35 10.27
N ASP A 22 -6.31 -17.14 10.47
CA ASP A 22 -5.73 -18.03 9.46
C ASP A 22 -6.75 -19.02 8.86
N ALA A 23 -7.79 -19.35 9.61
CA ALA A 23 -8.86 -20.22 9.13
C ALA A 23 -9.75 -19.59 8.04
N VAL A 24 -9.68 -18.27 7.82
CA VAL A 24 -10.42 -17.58 6.75
C VAL A 24 -9.66 -17.73 5.44
N GLN A 25 -10.22 -18.47 4.51
CA GLN A 25 -9.63 -18.78 3.20
C GLN A 25 -10.22 -17.95 2.06
N VAL A 26 -11.40 -17.40 2.25
CA VAL A 26 -12.11 -16.59 1.24
C VAL A 26 -12.69 -15.36 1.90
N MET A 27 -12.44 -14.21 1.30
CA MET A 27 -13.07 -12.93 1.63
C MET A 27 -13.77 -12.39 0.38
N GLY A 28 -14.99 -11.90 0.54
CA GLY A 28 -15.74 -11.25 -0.54
C GLY A 28 -15.34 -9.77 -0.69
N GLU A 29 -15.65 -9.21 -1.85
CA GLU A 29 -15.48 -7.77 -2.10
C GLU A 29 -16.22 -6.95 -1.04
N LYS A 30 -15.67 -5.78 -0.70
CA LYS A 30 -16.29 -4.86 0.27
C LYS A 30 -16.54 -5.45 1.66
N ALA A 31 -15.90 -6.58 2.02
CA ALA A 31 -16.19 -7.30 3.26
C ALA A 31 -16.15 -6.41 4.50
N PHE A 32 -15.25 -5.44 4.55
CA PHE A 32 -15.08 -4.43 5.60
C PHE A 32 -15.09 -2.99 5.04
N HIS A 33 -15.82 -2.79 3.94
CA HIS A 33 -15.96 -1.47 3.34
C HIS A 33 -16.50 -0.48 4.39
N ASN A 34 -15.81 0.64 4.56
CA ASN A 34 -16.17 1.68 5.52
C ASN A 34 -16.33 1.16 6.98
N ALA A 35 -15.67 0.06 7.32
CA ALA A 35 -15.65 -0.47 8.68
C ALA A 35 -14.65 0.32 9.53
N ILE A 36 -15.15 0.99 10.57
CA ILE A 36 -14.34 1.84 11.44
C ILE A 36 -13.93 1.05 12.68
N PHE A 37 -12.64 0.89 12.91
CA PHE A 37 -12.04 0.31 14.12
C PHE A 37 -10.84 1.16 14.57
N THR A 38 -10.52 1.12 15.85
CA THR A 38 -9.53 2.07 16.43
C THR A 38 -8.12 1.51 16.53
N GLY A 39 -7.95 0.20 16.35
CA GLY A 39 -6.68 -0.51 16.51
C GLY A 39 -6.01 -0.92 15.20
N SER A 40 -5.23 -1.98 15.29
CA SER A 40 -4.50 -2.58 14.18
C SER A 40 -5.37 -3.56 13.37
N LEU A 41 -4.99 -3.79 12.11
CA LEU A 41 -5.52 -4.86 11.29
C LEU A 41 -4.47 -5.95 11.14
N LYS A 42 -4.81 -7.17 11.53
CA LYS A 42 -4.01 -8.36 11.26
C LYS A 42 -4.78 -9.31 10.35
N ILE A 43 -4.27 -9.52 9.14
CA ILE A 43 -4.80 -10.51 8.19
C ILE A 43 -3.96 -11.77 8.29
N GLY A 44 -4.61 -12.88 8.63
CA GLY A 44 -3.96 -14.17 8.77
C GLY A 44 -3.58 -14.82 7.44
N ASN A 45 -2.89 -15.96 7.53
CA ASN A 45 -2.26 -16.64 6.39
C ASN A 45 -3.22 -17.50 5.54
N GLY A 46 -4.52 -17.52 5.86
CA GLY A 46 -5.51 -18.28 5.09
C GLY A 46 -5.88 -17.66 3.75
N LEU A 47 -5.75 -16.34 3.61
CA LEU A 47 -6.11 -15.63 2.38
C LEU A 47 -4.94 -15.62 1.38
N THR A 48 -5.28 -15.81 0.10
CA THR A 48 -4.34 -15.65 -1.03
C THR A 48 -4.59 -14.35 -1.80
N VAL A 49 -5.74 -13.72 -1.61
CA VAL A 49 -6.11 -12.47 -2.27
C VAL A 49 -6.78 -11.55 -1.26
N ILE A 50 -6.36 -10.28 -1.23
CA ILE A 50 -7.15 -9.22 -0.59
C ILE A 50 -8.08 -8.66 -1.67
N PRO A 51 -9.40 -8.84 -1.55
CA PRO A 51 -10.33 -8.53 -2.63
C PRO A 51 -10.55 -7.02 -2.79
N LYS A 52 -11.16 -6.69 -3.93
CA LYS A 52 -11.54 -5.33 -4.29
C LYS A 52 -12.36 -4.66 -3.19
N ASP A 53 -12.03 -3.42 -2.89
CA ASP A 53 -12.70 -2.56 -1.90
C ASP A 53 -12.79 -3.18 -0.49
N ALA A 54 -12.00 -4.23 -0.16
CA ALA A 54 -12.18 -5.02 1.05
C ALA A 54 -12.18 -4.18 2.34
N PHE A 55 -11.28 -3.20 2.42
CA PHE A 55 -11.14 -2.27 3.54
C PHE A 55 -11.20 -0.80 3.08
N LEU A 56 -11.78 -0.55 1.90
CA LEU A 56 -11.96 0.80 1.38
C LEU A 56 -12.71 1.65 2.40
N MET A 57 -12.13 2.80 2.74
CA MET A 57 -12.76 3.80 3.61
C MET A 57 -13.30 4.94 2.77
N GLN A 58 -14.42 5.53 3.19
CA GLN A 58 -14.88 6.76 2.56
C GLN A 58 -14.10 7.95 3.12
N PRO A 59 -13.63 8.87 2.26
CA PRO A 59 -12.97 10.08 2.72
C PRO A 59 -13.98 10.90 3.54
N GLY A 60 -13.57 11.34 4.71
CA GLY A 60 -14.34 12.29 5.50
C GLY A 60 -14.46 13.65 4.79
N LYS A 61 -15.40 14.49 5.21
CA LYS A 61 -15.56 15.86 4.69
C LYS A 61 -14.41 16.78 5.08
N SER A 62 -13.61 16.38 6.05
CA SER A 62 -12.44 17.09 6.56
C SER A 62 -11.29 16.12 6.83
N PRO A 63 -10.02 16.55 6.74
CA PRO A 63 -8.87 15.73 7.15
C PRO A 63 -8.96 15.21 8.59
N ARG A 64 -9.72 15.92 9.45
CA ARG A 64 -9.95 15.51 10.84
C ARG A 64 -10.95 14.37 10.98
N ASP A 65 -11.78 14.17 9.94
CA ASP A 65 -12.84 13.16 9.91
C ASP A 65 -12.34 11.83 9.29
N TYR A 66 -11.03 11.72 9.00
CA TYR A 66 -10.45 10.48 8.50
C TYR A 66 -10.60 9.36 9.52
N PRO A 67 -10.89 8.16 9.04
CA PRO A 67 -11.17 7.04 9.93
C PRO A 67 -10.04 6.80 10.92
N PHE A 68 -10.45 6.54 12.13
CA PHE A 68 -9.59 6.46 13.31
C PHE A 68 -8.76 5.18 13.42
N MET A 69 -8.54 4.46 12.32
CA MET A 69 -7.57 3.36 12.31
C MET A 69 -6.18 3.94 12.57
N ARG A 70 -5.69 3.75 13.79
CA ARG A 70 -4.40 4.32 14.23
C ARG A 70 -3.35 3.26 14.49
N GLY A 71 -3.69 2.02 14.29
CA GLY A 71 -2.80 0.89 14.47
C GLY A 71 -2.00 0.57 13.22
N THR A 72 -1.33 -0.57 13.25
CA THR A 72 -0.51 -1.09 12.17
C THR A 72 -1.32 -2.02 11.24
N LEU A 73 -0.81 -2.24 10.04
CA LEU A 73 -1.34 -3.22 9.10
C LEU A 73 -0.37 -4.41 9.02
N THR A 74 -0.88 -5.61 9.27
CA THR A 74 -0.18 -6.87 8.99
C THR A 74 -0.94 -7.64 7.92
N ILE A 75 -0.29 -7.95 6.81
CA ILE A 75 -0.84 -8.74 5.69
C ILE A 75 -0.28 -10.15 5.77
N GLY A 76 -1.15 -11.17 5.63
CA GLY A 76 -0.75 -12.57 5.69
C GLY A 76 0.23 -12.98 4.59
N GLU A 77 1.19 -13.85 4.94
CA GLU A 77 2.31 -14.26 4.07
C GLU A 77 1.90 -15.08 2.83
N ASN A 78 0.66 -15.57 2.77
CA ASN A 78 0.16 -16.31 1.61
C ASN A 78 -0.57 -15.43 0.58
N VAL A 79 -0.70 -14.13 0.84
CA VAL A 79 -1.31 -13.20 -0.10
C VAL A 79 -0.42 -13.05 -1.34
N THR A 80 -1.04 -13.25 -2.51
CA THR A 80 -0.38 -13.14 -3.81
C THR A 80 -0.85 -11.90 -4.59
N ARG A 81 -2.03 -11.37 -4.29
CA ARG A 81 -2.57 -10.17 -4.93
C ARG A 81 -3.31 -9.28 -3.94
N ILE A 82 -3.13 -7.98 -4.13
CA ILE A 82 -3.87 -6.94 -3.44
C ILE A 82 -4.69 -6.21 -4.51
N GLU A 83 -6.00 -6.41 -4.46
CA GLU A 83 -6.91 -5.95 -5.52
C GLU A 83 -7.23 -4.46 -5.44
N GLU A 84 -7.93 -3.94 -6.44
CA GLU A 84 -8.28 -2.54 -6.61
C GLU A 84 -8.89 -1.96 -5.33
N ARG A 85 -8.37 -0.82 -4.87
CA ARG A 85 -8.85 -0.06 -3.69
C ARG A 85 -8.91 -0.84 -2.38
N ALA A 86 -8.20 -1.96 -2.26
CA ALA A 86 -8.31 -2.85 -1.11
C ALA A 86 -8.15 -2.13 0.24
N PHE A 87 -7.26 -1.12 0.32
CA PHE A 87 -6.97 -0.32 1.52
C PHE A 87 -7.06 1.20 1.26
N GLU A 88 -7.76 1.62 0.21
CA GLU A 88 -7.85 3.05 -0.11
C GLU A 88 -8.42 3.85 1.05
N TYR A 89 -7.83 4.99 1.37
CA TYR A 89 -8.15 5.90 2.49
C TYR A 89 -7.97 5.28 3.89
N CYS A 90 -7.25 4.18 4.05
CA CYS A 90 -6.96 3.63 5.38
C CYS A 90 -5.96 4.50 6.15
N GLY A 91 -6.14 4.54 7.48
CA GLY A 91 -5.36 5.39 8.38
C GLY A 91 -4.27 4.65 9.16
N PHE A 92 -3.76 3.52 8.68
CA PHE A 92 -2.69 2.75 9.33
C PHE A 92 -1.39 3.54 9.45
N THR A 93 -0.60 3.23 10.48
CA THR A 93 0.65 3.92 10.82
C THR A 93 1.85 2.97 10.79
N GLY A 94 3.06 3.53 10.86
CA GLY A 94 4.31 2.78 10.87
C GLY A 94 4.71 2.30 9.48
N ASP A 95 5.35 1.14 9.42
CA ASP A 95 5.81 0.53 8.16
C ASP A 95 4.66 -0.11 7.39
N LEU A 96 4.75 -0.07 6.06
CA LEU A 96 3.92 -0.88 5.18
C LEU A 96 4.76 -2.03 4.62
N ILE A 97 4.47 -3.25 5.07
CA ILE A 97 5.16 -4.45 4.63
C ILE A 97 4.27 -5.23 3.67
N ILE A 98 4.71 -5.34 2.42
CA ILE A 98 4.10 -6.18 1.39
C ILE A 98 4.78 -7.55 1.43
N PRO A 99 4.05 -8.64 1.73
CA PRO A 99 4.62 -9.98 1.86
C PRO A 99 5.34 -10.48 0.60
N ASP A 100 6.29 -11.41 0.79
CA ASP A 100 7.16 -11.90 -0.28
C ASP A 100 6.44 -12.64 -1.41
N LYS A 101 5.22 -13.17 -1.16
CA LYS A 101 4.42 -13.85 -2.18
C LYS A 101 3.53 -12.92 -3.01
N VAL A 102 3.38 -11.66 -2.63
CA VAL A 102 2.58 -10.71 -3.40
C VAL A 102 3.26 -10.45 -4.75
N GLU A 103 2.52 -10.68 -5.83
CA GLU A 103 2.97 -10.48 -7.20
C GLU A 103 2.46 -9.16 -7.78
N THR A 104 1.21 -8.79 -7.43
CA THR A 104 0.54 -7.63 -8.01
C THR A 104 -0.11 -6.76 -6.94
N ILE A 105 0.11 -5.45 -7.06
CA ILE A 105 -0.56 -4.42 -6.28
C ILE A 105 -1.39 -3.59 -7.26
N ASN A 106 -2.72 -3.76 -7.19
CA ASN A 106 -3.63 -3.21 -8.18
C ASN A 106 -3.95 -1.72 -7.94
N GLN A 107 -4.69 -1.15 -8.88
CA GLN A 107 -5.00 0.28 -8.94
C GLN A 107 -5.60 0.78 -7.61
N TYR A 108 -5.09 1.89 -7.10
CA TYR A 108 -5.55 2.54 -5.87
C TYR A 108 -5.42 1.69 -4.59
N ALA A 109 -4.72 0.57 -4.58
CA ALA A 109 -4.72 -0.37 -3.45
C ALA A 109 -4.42 0.29 -2.10
N PHE A 110 -3.47 1.22 -2.04
CA PHE A 110 -3.10 2.00 -0.86
C PHE A 110 -3.20 3.52 -1.08
N ARG A 111 -4.05 3.94 -2.05
CA ARG A 111 -4.21 5.35 -2.32
C ARG A 111 -4.70 6.08 -1.08
N SER A 112 -4.12 7.24 -0.82
CA SER A 112 -4.51 8.12 0.30
C SER A 112 -4.34 7.50 1.70
N CYS A 113 -3.43 6.54 1.85
CA CYS A 113 -3.02 5.99 3.15
C CYS A 113 -1.96 6.89 3.81
N TYR A 114 -2.30 8.14 4.12
CA TYR A 114 -1.35 9.20 4.51
C TYR A 114 -0.64 9.02 5.86
N ARG A 115 -1.00 8.02 6.64
CA ARG A 115 -0.46 7.85 7.99
C ARG A 115 0.69 6.87 8.08
N PHE A 116 0.98 6.13 7.02
CA PHE A 116 2.22 5.38 6.96
C PHE A 116 3.39 6.37 7.00
N SER A 117 4.26 6.23 7.98
CA SER A 117 5.35 7.18 8.27
C SER A 117 6.71 6.50 8.42
N GLY A 118 6.78 5.20 8.22
CA GLY A 118 8.02 4.43 8.26
C GLY A 118 8.45 3.98 6.87
N LYS A 119 8.81 2.72 6.75
CA LYS A 119 9.32 2.12 5.51
C LYS A 119 8.19 1.53 4.66
N LEU A 120 8.34 1.61 3.33
CA LEU A 120 7.64 0.71 2.42
C LEU A 120 8.57 -0.46 2.11
N ILE A 121 8.17 -1.67 2.46
CA ILE A 121 8.94 -2.88 2.17
C ILE A 121 8.17 -3.70 1.15
N LEU A 122 8.70 -3.80 -0.08
CA LEU A 122 8.14 -4.62 -1.16
C LEU A 122 8.78 -6.02 -1.13
N GLY A 123 7.93 -7.03 -1.04
CA GLY A 123 8.34 -8.44 -1.02
C GLY A 123 9.02 -8.90 -2.31
N GLU A 124 9.64 -10.07 -2.26
CA GLU A 124 10.52 -10.61 -3.32
C GLU A 124 9.83 -10.78 -4.68
N LYS A 125 8.54 -11.15 -4.68
CA LYS A 125 7.78 -11.47 -5.89
C LYS A 125 6.98 -10.32 -6.48
N VAL A 126 7.00 -9.13 -5.85
CA VAL A 126 6.29 -7.98 -6.42
C VAL A 126 6.85 -7.68 -7.79
N SER A 127 6.03 -7.88 -8.81
CA SER A 127 6.41 -7.71 -10.22
C SER A 127 5.63 -6.62 -10.93
N TYR A 128 4.47 -6.23 -10.39
CA TYR A 128 3.61 -5.23 -11.00
C TYR A 128 2.92 -4.33 -9.98
N ILE A 129 3.05 -3.01 -10.19
CA ILE A 129 2.40 -1.97 -9.37
C ILE A 129 1.58 -1.09 -10.29
N GLU A 130 0.27 -1.11 -10.11
CA GLU A 130 -0.66 -0.39 -10.95
C GLU A 130 -0.77 1.10 -10.62
N LYS A 131 -1.51 1.79 -11.48
CA LYS A 131 -1.74 3.23 -11.45
C LYS A 131 -2.28 3.66 -10.09
N HIS A 132 -1.63 4.67 -9.49
CA HIS A 132 -2.02 5.26 -8.21
C HIS A 132 -2.06 4.27 -7.02
N ALA A 133 -1.39 3.12 -7.10
CA ALA A 133 -1.39 2.14 -6.00
C ALA A 133 -0.96 2.75 -4.67
N PHE A 134 0.02 3.66 -4.70
CA PHE A 134 0.55 4.38 -3.53
C PHE A 134 0.42 5.91 -3.68
N ALA A 135 -0.53 6.40 -4.44
CA ALA A 135 -0.69 7.84 -4.65
C ALA A 135 -1.40 8.53 -3.49
N GLY A 136 -1.05 9.79 -3.25
CA GLY A 136 -1.87 10.72 -2.47
C GLY A 136 -3.14 11.12 -3.22
N ASN A 137 -4.06 11.80 -2.55
CA ASN A 137 -5.21 12.42 -3.18
C ASN A 137 -5.18 13.95 -2.97
N ASP A 138 -4.60 14.62 -3.92
CA ASP A 138 -4.46 16.08 -3.98
C ASP A 138 -5.74 16.81 -4.38
N GLN A 139 -6.78 16.09 -4.83
CA GLN A 139 -8.06 16.69 -5.22
C GLN A 139 -8.92 17.13 -4.02
N ILE A 140 -8.87 16.34 -2.94
CA ILE A 140 -9.68 16.63 -1.75
C ILE A 140 -8.93 17.60 -0.83
N PHE A 141 -7.60 17.51 -0.79
CA PHE A 141 -6.77 18.31 0.11
C PHE A 141 -5.42 18.66 -0.56
N PRO A 142 -5.31 19.86 -1.14
CA PRO A 142 -4.11 20.28 -1.90
C PRO A 142 -2.94 20.72 -1.01
N THR A 143 -2.81 20.21 0.22
CA THR A 143 -1.72 20.56 1.12
C THR A 143 -0.59 19.55 1.03
N GLU A 144 0.66 20.02 1.12
CA GLU A 144 1.87 19.16 1.10
C GLU A 144 1.89 18.07 2.17
N SER A 145 1.13 18.26 3.26
CA SER A 145 1.05 17.32 4.38
C SER A 145 0.32 16.01 4.06
N MET A 146 -0.20 15.82 2.84
CA MET A 146 -0.97 14.65 2.43
C MET A 146 -0.29 13.83 1.32
N LYS A 147 1.01 13.94 1.21
CA LYS A 147 1.83 13.00 0.44
C LYS A 147 2.05 11.75 1.29
N LEU A 148 2.13 10.58 0.66
CA LEU A 148 2.68 9.40 1.31
C LEU A 148 4.09 9.73 1.79
N SER A 149 4.35 9.53 3.07
CA SER A 149 5.56 10.00 3.75
C SER A 149 6.45 8.84 4.15
N PHE A 150 6.64 7.85 3.27
CA PHE A 150 7.65 6.84 3.54
C PHE A 150 9.02 7.48 3.69
N GLU A 151 9.76 7.08 4.72
CA GLU A 151 11.14 7.53 4.94
C GLU A 151 12.10 6.88 3.94
N GLU A 152 11.82 5.63 3.56
CA GLU A 152 12.62 4.85 2.63
C GLU A 152 11.77 3.73 2.00
N ILE A 153 12.19 3.22 0.84
CA ILE A 153 11.58 2.09 0.16
C ILE A 153 12.60 0.95 0.07
N HIS A 154 12.21 -0.22 0.53
CA HIS A 154 13.01 -1.44 0.44
C HIS A 154 12.38 -2.39 -0.59
N CYS A 155 13.11 -2.72 -1.64
CA CYS A 155 12.68 -3.65 -2.67
C CYS A 155 13.50 -4.95 -2.55
N LYS A 156 12.88 -6.02 -2.06
CA LYS A 156 13.57 -7.32 -1.90
C LYS A 156 13.75 -8.07 -3.22
N GLY A 157 12.95 -7.73 -4.24
CA GLY A 157 12.96 -8.40 -5.53
C GLY A 157 14.26 -8.22 -6.31
N VAL A 158 14.72 -9.27 -6.98
CA VAL A 158 15.90 -9.25 -7.86
C VAL A 158 15.65 -8.55 -9.18
N ARG A 159 14.41 -8.21 -9.48
CA ARG A 159 14.01 -7.41 -10.64
C ARG A 159 13.13 -6.26 -10.17
N PRO A 160 13.33 -5.06 -10.70
CA PRO A 160 12.44 -3.95 -10.40
C PRO A 160 11.01 -4.28 -10.84
N PRO A 161 10.02 -4.11 -9.96
CA PRO A 161 8.62 -4.20 -10.36
C PRO A 161 8.33 -3.25 -11.52
N MET A 162 7.57 -3.73 -12.50
CA MET A 162 7.02 -2.86 -13.53
C MET A 162 6.00 -1.92 -12.86
N MET A 163 6.17 -0.63 -13.04
CA MET A 163 5.24 0.39 -12.54
C MET A 163 4.52 1.07 -13.69
N THR A 164 3.22 1.24 -13.53
CA THR A 164 2.50 2.15 -14.43
C THR A 164 2.80 3.60 -14.03
N LYS A 165 2.64 4.50 -14.99
CA LYS A 165 2.73 5.95 -14.74
C LYS A 165 1.84 6.31 -13.55
N TYR A 166 2.33 7.14 -12.63
CA TYR A 166 1.63 7.57 -11.40
C TYR A 166 1.39 6.49 -10.33
N ALA A 167 2.12 5.38 -10.30
CA ALA A 167 2.00 4.39 -9.22
C ALA A 167 2.16 5.03 -7.82
N PHE A 168 3.10 5.97 -7.70
CA PHE A 168 3.34 6.78 -6.50
C PHE A 168 2.91 8.26 -6.65
N GLY A 169 2.39 8.63 -7.80
CA GLY A 169 2.09 10.01 -8.15
C GLY A 169 0.73 10.50 -7.69
N GLY A 170 0.58 11.82 -7.61
CA GLY A 170 -0.68 12.50 -7.32
C GLY A 170 -1.72 12.34 -8.44
N SER A 171 -2.96 12.50 -8.05
CA SER A 171 -4.13 12.35 -8.92
C SER A 171 -4.62 13.70 -9.44
N ARG A 172 -3.84 14.40 -10.25
CA ARG A 172 -4.47 15.47 -11.04
C ARG A 172 -5.16 14.86 -12.24
N ILE A 173 -6.45 15.19 -12.42
CA ILE A 173 -7.26 14.83 -13.60
C ILE A 173 -6.86 15.67 -14.83
N SER A 174 -5.87 16.56 -14.73
CA SER A 174 -5.41 17.31 -15.90
C SER A 174 -4.57 16.42 -16.80
N GLU A 175 -4.89 16.40 -18.09
CA GLU A 175 -4.11 15.74 -19.14
C GLU A 175 -2.73 16.40 -19.38
N GLU A 176 -2.46 17.51 -18.69
CA GLU A 176 -1.17 18.19 -18.72
C GLU A 176 -0.09 17.32 -18.01
N PRO A 177 1.14 17.32 -18.51
CA PRO A 177 2.23 16.60 -17.89
C PRO A 177 2.53 17.24 -16.54
N VAL A 178 1.93 16.68 -15.50
CA VAL A 178 2.36 17.02 -14.12
C VAL A 178 3.74 16.45 -13.98
N GLU A 179 4.70 17.29 -13.63
CA GLU A 179 6.04 16.87 -13.22
C GLU A 179 5.91 15.70 -12.26
N ASP A 180 6.64 14.62 -12.54
CA ASP A 180 6.63 13.41 -11.74
C ASP A 180 6.79 13.82 -10.27
N ILE A 181 5.86 13.40 -9.42
CA ILE A 181 5.99 13.68 -7.98
C ILE A 181 7.16 12.85 -7.50
N PHE A 182 8.30 13.50 -7.37
CA PHE A 182 9.47 12.90 -6.77
C PHE A 182 9.15 12.61 -5.31
N LEU A 183 9.06 11.34 -4.94
CA LEU A 183 9.03 10.96 -3.52
C LEU A 183 10.32 11.43 -2.84
N ASN A 184 11.40 11.48 -3.59
CA ASN A 184 12.72 11.92 -3.14
C ASN A 184 13.19 11.17 -1.88
N VAL A 185 12.97 9.85 -1.87
CA VAL A 185 13.36 8.97 -0.76
C VAL A 185 14.43 7.97 -1.21
N PRO A 186 15.31 7.51 -0.29
CA PRO A 186 16.27 6.47 -0.61
C PRO A 186 15.56 5.15 -0.90
N ILE A 187 16.03 4.46 -1.94
CA ILE A 187 15.53 3.14 -2.34
C ILE A 187 16.61 2.09 -2.11
N TYR A 188 16.31 1.13 -1.27
CA TYR A 188 17.18 0.01 -0.95
C TYR A 188 16.84 -1.21 -1.80
N VAL A 189 17.83 -1.76 -2.48
CA VAL A 189 17.69 -2.91 -3.40
C VAL A 189 18.81 -3.92 -3.15
N PRO A 190 18.67 -5.20 -3.54
CA PRO A 190 19.78 -6.14 -3.49
C PRO A 190 20.97 -5.60 -4.28
N TYR A 191 22.18 -5.68 -3.72
CA TYR A 191 23.40 -5.05 -4.26
C TYR A 191 23.61 -5.32 -5.76
N TYR A 192 23.49 -6.59 -6.16
CA TYR A 192 23.71 -7.03 -7.54
C TYR A 192 22.60 -6.64 -8.53
N THR A 193 21.54 -5.99 -8.07
CA THR A 193 20.41 -5.54 -8.90
C THR A 193 20.33 -4.03 -9.05
N MET A 194 21.21 -3.31 -8.40
CA MET A 194 21.17 -1.84 -8.31
C MET A 194 21.09 -1.16 -9.67
N ASP A 195 21.87 -1.62 -10.66
CA ASP A 195 21.87 -1.02 -11.99
C ASP A 195 20.56 -1.30 -12.74
N LEU A 196 19.91 -2.44 -12.49
CA LEU A 196 18.60 -2.74 -13.06
C LEU A 196 17.55 -1.75 -12.55
N TYR A 197 17.59 -1.42 -11.24
CA TYR A 197 16.65 -0.45 -10.66
C TYR A 197 16.92 0.99 -11.13
N LYS A 198 18.18 1.38 -11.28
CA LYS A 198 18.56 2.71 -11.80
C LYS A 198 18.09 2.95 -13.23
N GLU A 199 18.02 1.89 -14.05
CA GLU A 199 17.58 1.97 -15.44
C GLU A 199 16.06 1.76 -15.60
N ALA A 200 15.40 1.21 -14.58
CA ALA A 200 13.98 0.87 -14.67
C ALA A 200 13.11 2.12 -14.71
N ILE A 201 12.16 2.14 -15.67
CA ILE A 201 11.21 3.24 -15.86
C ILE A 201 10.38 3.42 -14.59
N GLY A 202 10.28 4.65 -14.13
CA GLY A 202 9.55 5.04 -12.92
C GLY A 202 10.40 4.97 -11.65
N TRP A 203 11.27 3.97 -11.48
CA TRP A 203 12.10 3.84 -10.28
C TRP A 203 13.11 4.97 -10.16
N LYS A 204 13.80 5.32 -11.24
CA LYS A 204 14.74 6.45 -11.29
C LYS A 204 14.11 7.81 -11.03
N THR A 205 12.80 7.95 -11.25
CA THR A 205 12.09 9.23 -11.07
C THR A 205 11.63 9.45 -9.64
N ILE A 206 11.47 8.39 -8.85
CA ILE A 206 11.01 8.48 -7.46
C ILE A 206 12.15 8.39 -6.42
N ALA A 207 13.31 7.92 -6.83
CA ALA A 207 14.46 7.74 -5.93
C ALA A 207 15.26 9.03 -5.74
N SER A 208 15.60 9.37 -4.48
CA SER A 208 16.69 10.33 -4.21
C SER A 208 18.06 9.71 -4.46
N GLU A 209 18.19 8.43 -4.10
CA GLU A 209 19.39 7.62 -4.25
C GLU A 209 19.04 6.14 -4.21
N PHE A 210 19.91 5.28 -4.75
CA PHE A 210 19.81 3.83 -4.60
C PHE A 210 20.90 3.34 -3.64
N LYS A 211 20.49 2.48 -2.69
CA LYS A 211 21.35 1.87 -1.67
C LYS A 211 21.24 0.36 -1.68
N SER A 212 22.26 -0.34 -1.16
CA SER A 212 22.19 -1.79 -0.96
C SER A 212 21.38 -2.14 0.28
N LEU A 213 20.52 -3.17 0.18
CA LEU A 213 19.87 -3.82 1.33
C LEU A 213 20.87 -4.59 2.20
N GLU A 214 21.96 -5.05 1.59
CA GLU A 214 22.98 -5.84 2.27
C GLU A 214 23.99 -4.86 2.89
N SER A 215 24.19 -4.96 4.21
CA SER A 215 25.39 -4.44 4.81
C SER A 215 26.56 -5.23 4.25
N TYR A 216 27.50 -4.55 3.55
CA TYR A 216 28.70 -5.19 3.03
C TYR A 216 29.29 -6.14 4.09
N PRO A 217 29.57 -7.42 3.77
CA PRO A 217 30.48 -8.17 4.59
C PRO A 217 31.83 -7.41 4.56
N LYS A 218 32.27 -7.04 5.73
CA LYS A 218 33.62 -6.44 5.93
C LYS A 218 34.68 -7.46 5.58
#